data_1a59e5e8b375b889eae8d99d700fd668
#
_entry.id   1a59e5e8b375b889eae8d99d700fd668
#
_cell.length_a   1.000
_cell.length_b   1.000
_cell.length_c   1.000
_cell.angle_alpha   90.00
_cell.angle_beta   90.00
_cell.angle_gamma   90.00
#
_symmetry.space_group_name_H-M   'P 1'
#
loop_
_entity.id
_entity.type
_entity.pdbx_description
1 polymer ?
#
loop_
_entity_poly.entity_id
_entity_poly.type
_entity_poly.pdbx_seq_one_letter_code
_entity_poly.pdbx_strand_id
1 'polypeptide(L)'
;MNLLIVDDQKTIVKGLRDGIDWKAAGIDEVYTACSAREAKLVLMNFDVEILLTDIEMPEENGMELLEWTKTRYPEIVAIFLTSHADFEYARQALKLGSFDYILQPARYEDVQHVVERAVAEARKNVHITRLEEATQIISKQRDVALELMLTKSEAENYAEGQVSFTRLQE
;
A
#
# COMPACT_ATOMS: atom_id res chain seq x y z
N MET A 1 7.77 -10.11 -1.03
CA MET A 1 7.06 -9.05 -1.75
C MET A 1 6.42 -9.62 -2.99
N ASN A 2 5.22 -9.18 -3.32
CA ASN A 2 4.47 -9.70 -4.46
C ASN A 2 4.29 -8.60 -5.51
N LEU A 3 4.36 -8.99 -6.76
CA LEU A 3 4.28 -8.12 -7.93
C LEU A 3 3.00 -8.42 -8.72
N LEU A 4 2.28 -7.38 -9.14
CA LEU A 4 1.22 -7.48 -10.13
C LEU A 4 1.67 -6.81 -11.44
N ILE A 5 1.65 -7.56 -12.52
CA ILE A 5 1.92 -7.08 -13.88
C ILE A 5 0.61 -6.93 -14.63
N VAL A 6 0.36 -5.74 -15.19
CA VAL A 6 -0.88 -5.40 -15.89
C VAL A 6 -0.57 -4.83 -17.28
N ASP A 7 -1.06 -5.49 -18.32
CA ASP A 7 -0.93 -5.04 -19.71
C ASP A 7 -2.00 -5.78 -20.52
N ASP A 8 -2.71 -5.09 -21.41
CA ASP A 8 -3.76 -5.71 -22.24
C ASP A 8 -3.21 -6.71 -23.26
N GLN A 9 -1.90 -6.62 -23.55
CA GLN A 9 -1.21 -7.54 -24.43
C GLN A 9 -0.66 -8.75 -23.64
N LYS A 10 -1.34 -9.89 -23.73
CA LYS A 10 -0.96 -11.15 -23.06
C LYS A 10 0.48 -11.60 -23.33
N THR A 11 1.00 -11.27 -24.52
CA THR A 11 2.37 -11.58 -24.90
C THR A 11 3.40 -10.81 -24.09
N ILE A 12 3.13 -9.53 -23.79
CA ILE A 12 3.98 -8.69 -22.94
C ILE A 12 3.93 -9.20 -21.50
N VAL A 13 2.74 -9.41 -20.96
CA VAL A 13 2.55 -9.96 -19.61
C VAL A 13 3.32 -11.27 -19.44
N LYS A 14 3.16 -12.20 -20.39
CA LYS A 14 3.87 -13.49 -20.37
C LYS A 14 5.38 -13.30 -20.49
N GLY A 15 5.83 -12.45 -21.41
CA GLY A 15 7.25 -12.18 -21.63
C GLY A 15 7.93 -11.63 -20.38
N LEU A 16 7.32 -10.66 -19.70
CA LEU A 16 7.83 -10.09 -18.45
C LEU A 16 7.83 -11.14 -17.32
N ARG A 17 6.72 -11.86 -17.14
CA ARG A 17 6.61 -12.86 -16.07
C ARG A 17 7.66 -13.97 -16.21
N ASP A 18 7.85 -14.48 -17.43
CA ASP A 18 8.68 -15.67 -17.68
C ASP A 18 10.14 -15.30 -18.02
N GLY A 19 10.40 -14.06 -18.47
CA GLY A 19 11.70 -13.62 -18.95
C GLY A 19 12.61 -12.95 -17.92
N ILE A 20 12.08 -12.61 -16.75
CA ILE A 20 12.83 -11.92 -15.67
C ILE A 20 12.95 -12.83 -14.46
N ASP A 21 14.12 -12.84 -13.84
CA ASP A 21 14.34 -13.53 -12.57
C ASP A 21 13.79 -12.70 -11.39
N TRP A 22 12.50 -12.83 -11.17
CA TRP A 22 11.79 -12.10 -10.13
C TRP A 22 12.25 -12.47 -8.72
N LYS A 23 12.72 -13.70 -8.51
CA LYS A 23 13.29 -14.12 -7.21
C LYS A 23 14.56 -13.35 -6.89
N ALA A 24 15.42 -13.16 -7.88
CA ALA A 24 16.62 -12.32 -7.73
C ALA A 24 16.26 -10.86 -7.41
N ALA A 25 15.17 -10.35 -7.98
CA ALA A 25 14.65 -9.00 -7.70
C ALA A 25 13.97 -8.86 -6.32
N GLY A 26 13.83 -9.94 -5.55
CA GLY A 26 13.20 -9.94 -4.23
C GLY A 26 11.69 -10.07 -4.25
N ILE A 27 11.13 -10.59 -5.34
CA ILE A 27 9.71 -10.89 -5.53
C ILE A 27 9.45 -12.36 -5.22
N ASP A 28 8.46 -12.62 -4.38
CA ASP A 28 8.05 -13.97 -3.98
C ASP A 28 7.02 -14.55 -4.96
N GLU A 29 5.98 -13.78 -5.27
CA GLU A 29 4.91 -14.17 -6.18
C GLU A 29 4.66 -13.10 -7.24
N VAL A 30 4.35 -13.54 -8.47
CA VAL A 30 4.02 -12.68 -9.60
C VAL A 30 2.60 -12.96 -10.05
N TYR A 31 1.72 -12.00 -9.84
CA TYR A 31 0.36 -11.99 -10.37
C TYR A 31 0.33 -11.27 -11.71
N THR A 32 -0.65 -11.61 -12.53
CA THR A 32 -0.82 -11.01 -13.87
C THR A 32 -2.28 -10.67 -14.11
N ALA A 33 -2.50 -9.58 -14.84
CA ALA A 33 -3.83 -9.16 -15.28
C ALA A 33 -3.75 -8.56 -16.68
N CYS A 34 -4.81 -8.74 -17.47
CA CYS A 34 -4.89 -8.21 -18.83
C CYS A 34 -5.87 -7.04 -18.98
N SER A 35 -6.29 -6.47 -17.87
CA SER A 35 -7.13 -5.27 -17.81
C SER A 35 -7.07 -4.65 -16.41
N ALA A 36 -7.45 -3.38 -16.30
CA ALA A 36 -7.60 -2.72 -15.00
C ALA A 36 -8.63 -3.41 -14.10
N ARG A 37 -9.71 -3.93 -14.69
CA ARG A 37 -10.73 -4.70 -13.97
C ARG A 37 -10.16 -5.97 -13.33
N GLU A 38 -9.39 -6.76 -14.08
CA GLU A 38 -8.72 -7.96 -13.55
C GLU A 38 -7.70 -7.57 -12.48
N ALA A 39 -6.92 -6.50 -12.71
CA ALA A 39 -5.96 -5.99 -11.74
C ALA A 39 -6.61 -5.64 -10.40
N LYS A 40 -7.75 -4.97 -10.41
CA LYS A 40 -8.53 -4.65 -9.21
C LYS A 40 -8.99 -5.91 -8.46
N LEU A 41 -9.40 -6.97 -9.17
CA LEU A 41 -9.76 -8.25 -8.55
C LEU A 41 -8.55 -8.90 -7.87
N VAL A 42 -7.38 -8.84 -8.48
CA VAL A 42 -6.14 -9.33 -7.86
C VAL A 42 -5.83 -8.52 -6.60
N LEU A 43 -5.85 -7.19 -6.68
CA LEU A 43 -5.55 -6.30 -5.56
C LEU A 43 -6.53 -6.45 -4.38
N MET A 44 -7.77 -6.84 -4.63
CA MET A 44 -8.77 -7.08 -3.58
C MET A 44 -8.62 -8.45 -2.90
N ASN A 45 -7.96 -9.42 -3.53
CA ASN A 45 -7.92 -10.80 -3.05
C ASN A 45 -6.51 -11.28 -2.65
N PHE A 46 -5.47 -10.56 -3.03
CA PHE A 46 -4.08 -10.95 -2.77
C PHE A 46 -3.28 -9.76 -2.26
N ASP A 47 -2.33 -10.04 -1.39
CA ASP A 47 -1.37 -9.04 -0.93
C ASP A 47 -0.40 -8.72 -2.07
N VAL A 48 -0.44 -7.49 -2.55
CA VAL A 48 0.43 -6.96 -3.62
C VAL A 48 1.10 -5.70 -3.11
N GLU A 49 2.42 -5.65 -3.19
CA GLU A 49 3.19 -4.49 -2.76
C GLU A 49 3.71 -3.66 -3.93
N ILE A 50 3.82 -4.26 -5.12
CA ILE A 50 4.34 -3.59 -6.31
C ILE A 50 3.38 -3.81 -7.49
N LEU A 51 3.03 -2.71 -8.15
CA LEU A 51 2.20 -2.69 -9.35
C LEU A 51 3.06 -2.23 -10.54
N LEU A 52 3.20 -3.07 -11.57
CA LEU A 52 3.81 -2.73 -12.85
C LEU A 52 2.70 -2.74 -13.90
N THR A 53 2.34 -1.58 -14.45
CA THR A 53 1.19 -1.45 -15.35
C THR A 53 1.49 -0.66 -16.60
N ASP A 54 0.91 -1.07 -17.74
CA ASP A 54 0.83 -0.18 -18.90
C ASP A 54 -0.15 0.97 -18.63
N ILE A 55 0.02 2.05 -19.36
CA ILE A 55 -0.88 3.21 -19.36
C ILE A 55 -2.08 2.99 -20.27
N GLU A 56 -1.82 2.56 -21.50
CA GLU A 56 -2.85 2.44 -22.53
C GLU A 56 -3.50 1.07 -22.52
N MET A 57 -4.60 0.97 -21.83
CA MET A 57 -5.45 -0.22 -21.83
C MET A 57 -6.88 0.14 -22.22
N PRO A 58 -7.63 -0.80 -22.86
CA PRO A 58 -9.04 -0.61 -23.18
C PRO A 58 -9.89 -0.42 -21.93
N GLU A 59 -10.99 0.33 -22.06
CA GLU A 59 -12.01 0.64 -21.05
C GLU A 59 -11.49 1.52 -19.92
N GLU A 60 -10.51 1.10 -19.18
CA GLU A 60 -9.91 1.82 -18.05
C GLU A 60 -8.38 1.78 -18.20
N ASN A 61 -7.75 2.95 -18.26
CA ASN A 61 -6.31 3.07 -18.46
C ASN A 61 -5.51 2.90 -17.15
N GLY A 62 -4.18 2.77 -17.29
CA GLY A 62 -3.29 2.57 -16.15
C GLY A 62 -3.24 3.74 -15.17
N MET A 63 -3.51 4.98 -15.62
CA MET A 63 -3.58 6.15 -14.73
C MET A 63 -4.80 6.08 -13.82
N GLU A 64 -5.95 5.72 -14.37
CA GLU A 64 -7.19 5.51 -13.60
C GLU A 64 -7.04 4.34 -12.61
N LEU A 65 -6.36 3.27 -13.04
CA LEU A 65 -6.01 2.15 -12.16
C LEU A 65 -5.10 2.61 -11.01
N LEU A 66 -4.10 3.44 -11.29
CA LEU A 66 -3.20 3.97 -10.26
C LEU A 66 -3.95 4.84 -9.25
N GLU A 67 -4.81 5.74 -9.71
CA GLU A 67 -5.61 6.61 -8.84
C GLU A 67 -6.51 5.78 -7.91
N TRP A 68 -7.19 4.78 -8.47
CA TRP A 68 -7.99 3.83 -7.69
C TRP A 68 -7.14 3.06 -6.68
N THR A 69 -5.96 2.60 -7.08
CA THR A 69 -5.02 1.87 -6.22
C THR A 69 -4.53 2.74 -5.08
N LYS A 70 -4.08 3.96 -5.36
CA LYS A 70 -3.56 4.89 -4.34
C LYS A 70 -4.61 5.31 -3.32
N THR A 71 -5.86 5.36 -3.72
CA THR A 71 -6.96 5.68 -2.80
C THR A 71 -7.22 4.56 -1.80
N ARG A 72 -7.03 3.30 -2.17
CA ARG A 72 -7.34 2.12 -1.34
C ARG A 72 -6.12 1.46 -0.70
N TYR A 73 -5.00 1.50 -1.39
CA TYR A 73 -3.74 0.84 -1.05
C TYR A 73 -2.58 1.83 -1.27
N PRO A 74 -2.51 2.92 -0.48
CA PRO A 74 -1.53 4.00 -0.68
C PRO A 74 -0.08 3.53 -0.58
N GLU A 75 0.16 2.42 0.13
CA GLU A 75 1.46 1.81 0.33
C GLU A 75 2.01 1.09 -0.91
N ILE A 76 1.17 0.72 -1.87
CA ILE A 76 1.60 0.02 -3.09
C ILE A 76 2.51 0.93 -3.91
N VAL A 77 3.67 0.40 -4.26
CA VAL A 77 4.63 1.07 -5.14
C VAL A 77 4.27 0.78 -6.58
N ALA A 78 3.92 1.81 -7.35
CA ALA A 78 3.47 1.66 -8.73
C ALA A 78 4.51 2.15 -9.73
N ILE A 79 4.72 1.36 -10.78
CA ILE A 79 5.64 1.62 -11.90
C ILE A 79 4.83 1.55 -13.19
N PHE A 80 5.03 2.51 -14.07
CA PHE A 80 4.51 2.42 -15.43
C PHE A 80 5.52 1.82 -16.40
N LEU A 81 5.06 0.89 -17.24
CA LEU A 81 5.82 0.32 -18.35
C LEU A 81 4.98 0.51 -19.62
N THR A 82 5.32 1.49 -20.45
CA THR A 82 4.48 1.92 -21.56
C THR A 82 5.27 2.19 -22.84
N SER A 83 4.63 1.95 -23.98
CA SER A 83 5.18 2.31 -25.30
C SER A 83 5.03 3.79 -25.63
N HIS A 84 4.32 4.56 -24.82
CA HIS A 84 4.06 5.98 -25.08
C HIS A 84 5.14 6.88 -24.47
N ALA A 85 5.91 7.53 -25.35
CA ALA A 85 6.91 8.53 -24.98
C ALA A 85 6.28 9.93 -24.84
N ASP A 86 5.15 10.06 -24.14
CA ASP A 86 4.49 11.35 -23.94
C ASP A 86 4.92 11.94 -22.59
N PHE A 87 5.53 13.12 -22.68
CA PHE A 87 5.96 13.87 -21.50
C PHE A 87 4.78 14.19 -20.55
N GLU A 88 3.59 14.41 -21.08
CA GLU A 88 2.40 14.69 -20.26
C GLU A 88 1.98 13.47 -19.43
N TYR A 89 2.04 12.26 -20.00
CA TYR A 89 1.79 11.03 -19.25
C TYR A 89 2.81 10.81 -18.14
N ALA A 90 4.09 11.00 -18.43
CA ALA A 90 5.14 10.89 -17.41
C ALA A 90 4.92 11.90 -16.26
N ARG A 91 4.57 13.15 -16.61
CA ARG A 91 4.28 14.19 -15.63
C ARG A 91 3.04 13.88 -14.77
N GLN A 92 1.97 13.37 -15.37
CA GLN A 92 0.76 12.96 -14.66
C GLN A 92 1.02 11.76 -13.75
N ALA A 93 1.77 10.76 -14.23
CA ALA A 93 2.17 9.60 -13.46
C ALA A 93 2.89 10.01 -12.15
N LEU A 94 3.86 10.90 -12.26
CA LEU A 94 4.58 11.42 -11.08
C LEU A 94 3.67 12.20 -10.13
N LYS A 95 2.72 13.00 -10.64
CA LYS A 95 1.73 13.71 -9.81
C LYS A 95 0.80 12.76 -9.05
N LEU A 96 0.44 11.62 -9.64
CA LEU A 96 -0.37 10.58 -9.02
C LEU A 96 0.44 9.71 -8.05
N GLY A 97 1.74 9.95 -7.91
CA GLY A 97 2.60 9.24 -6.97
C GLY A 97 3.09 7.89 -7.51
N SER A 98 3.28 7.75 -8.85
CA SER A 98 4.05 6.63 -9.39
C SER A 98 5.50 6.69 -8.90
N PHE A 99 6.09 5.53 -8.68
CA PHE A 99 7.49 5.42 -8.27
C PHE A 99 8.45 5.65 -9.43
N ASP A 100 8.13 5.08 -10.60
CA ASP A 100 8.95 5.21 -11.79
C ASP A 100 8.11 5.06 -13.06
N TYR A 101 8.73 5.38 -14.21
CA TYR A 101 8.14 5.35 -15.53
C TYR A 101 9.16 4.78 -16.52
N ILE A 102 8.86 3.61 -17.09
CA ILE A 102 9.74 2.88 -18.00
C ILE A 102 9.16 2.93 -19.41
N LEU A 103 9.94 3.40 -20.36
CA LEU A 103 9.54 3.45 -21.76
C LEU A 103 9.89 2.14 -22.47
N GLN A 104 8.93 1.55 -23.16
CA GLN A 104 9.14 0.38 -24.04
C GLN A 104 9.62 0.79 -25.44
N PRO A 105 10.44 -0.05 -26.12
CA PRO A 105 10.94 -1.34 -25.67
C PRO A 105 12.04 -1.19 -24.60
N ALA A 106 11.87 -1.84 -23.45
CA ALA A 106 12.84 -1.87 -22.39
C ALA A 106 13.50 -3.25 -22.30
N ARG A 107 14.78 -3.29 -21.93
CA ARG A 107 15.44 -4.56 -21.65
C ARG A 107 14.93 -5.13 -20.32
N TYR A 108 14.88 -6.43 -20.21
CA TYR A 108 14.41 -7.10 -18.98
C TYR A 108 15.26 -6.74 -17.76
N GLU A 109 16.56 -6.53 -17.96
CA GLU A 109 17.47 -6.09 -16.91
C GLU A 109 17.11 -4.70 -16.38
N ASP A 110 16.69 -3.77 -17.25
CA ASP A 110 16.30 -2.43 -16.86
C ASP A 110 15.00 -2.46 -16.05
N VAL A 111 14.03 -3.28 -16.46
CA VAL A 111 12.76 -3.50 -15.71
C VAL A 111 13.06 -4.13 -14.36
N GLN A 112 13.92 -5.15 -14.31
CA GLN A 112 14.33 -5.81 -13.07
C GLN A 112 14.95 -4.82 -12.09
N HIS A 113 15.88 -3.98 -12.52
CA HIS A 113 16.53 -2.97 -11.68
C HIS A 113 15.55 -1.96 -11.09
N VAL A 114 14.56 -1.53 -11.87
CA VAL A 114 13.54 -0.61 -11.36
C VAL A 114 12.66 -1.31 -10.30
N VAL A 115 12.30 -2.57 -10.53
CA VAL A 115 11.53 -3.35 -9.55
C VAL A 115 12.35 -3.63 -8.29
N GLU A 116 13.65 -3.90 -8.37
CA GLU A 116 14.53 -4.02 -7.21
C GLU A 116 14.51 -2.74 -6.34
N ARG A 117 14.55 -1.57 -6.95
CA ARG A 117 14.41 -0.29 -6.26
C ARG A 117 13.02 -0.12 -5.64
N ALA A 118 11.98 -0.54 -6.34
CA ALA A 118 10.61 -0.52 -5.84
C ALA A 118 10.40 -1.48 -4.67
N VAL A 119 11.06 -2.65 -4.67
CA VAL A 119 11.08 -3.58 -3.51
C VAL A 119 11.66 -2.90 -2.29
N ALA A 120 12.78 -2.18 -2.44
CA ALA A 120 13.39 -1.44 -1.33
C ALA A 120 12.46 -0.35 -0.79
N GLU A 121 11.74 0.34 -1.65
CA GLU A 121 10.76 1.37 -1.26
C GLU A 121 9.53 0.75 -0.58
N ALA A 122 8.97 -0.33 -1.13
CA ALA A 122 7.84 -1.05 -0.55
C ALA A 122 8.16 -1.57 0.86
N ARG A 123 9.39 -2.04 1.10
CA ARG A 123 9.83 -2.47 2.45
C ARG A 123 9.81 -1.32 3.45
N LYS A 124 10.18 -0.10 3.05
CA LYS A 124 10.08 1.08 3.91
C LYS A 124 8.63 1.41 4.25
N ASN A 125 7.74 1.39 3.25
CA ASN A 125 6.33 1.66 3.43
C ASN A 125 5.69 0.68 4.43
N VAL A 126 5.94 -0.62 4.27
CA VAL A 126 5.44 -1.65 5.21
C VAL A 126 5.98 -1.42 6.63
N HIS A 127 7.23 -1.01 6.77
CA HIS A 127 7.81 -0.74 8.08
C HIS A 127 7.16 0.48 8.74
N ILE A 128 6.94 1.55 8.00
CA ILE A 128 6.26 2.77 8.48
C ILE A 128 4.84 2.44 8.93
N THR A 129 4.05 1.74 8.11
CA THR A 129 2.67 1.35 8.44
C THR A 129 2.61 0.53 9.74
N ARG A 130 3.51 -0.44 9.92
CA ARG A 130 3.58 -1.24 11.16
C ARG A 130 3.93 -0.40 12.39
N LEU A 131 4.81 0.59 12.26
CA LEU A 131 5.13 1.50 13.36
C LEU A 131 3.95 2.39 13.73
N GLU A 132 3.23 2.91 12.74
CA GLU A 132 2.03 3.72 12.95
C GLU A 132 0.91 2.92 13.64
N GLU A 133 0.65 1.69 13.19
CA GLU A 133 -0.32 0.78 13.82
C GLU A 133 0.06 0.47 15.28
N ALA A 134 1.33 0.14 15.53
CA ALA A 134 1.82 -0.12 16.88
C ALA A 134 1.66 1.11 17.79
N THR A 135 1.96 2.30 17.27
CA THR A 135 1.79 3.57 18.00
C THR A 135 0.33 3.85 18.32
N GLN A 136 -0.58 3.59 17.39
CA GLN A 136 -2.03 3.74 17.61
C GLN A 136 -2.56 2.78 18.68
N ILE A 137 -2.10 1.52 18.69
CA ILE A 137 -2.48 0.54 19.69
C ILE A 137 -2.05 1.00 21.08
N ILE A 138 -0.79 1.45 21.23
CA ILE A 138 -0.25 1.97 22.50
C ILE A 138 -1.03 3.20 22.97
N SER A 139 -1.35 4.13 22.07
CA SER A 139 -2.15 5.31 22.38
C SER A 139 -3.53 4.94 22.91
N LYS A 140 -4.25 4.04 22.22
CA LYS A 140 -5.57 3.57 22.67
C LYS A 140 -5.52 2.87 24.03
N GLN A 141 -4.51 2.04 24.27
CA GLN A 141 -4.34 1.39 25.57
C GLN A 141 -4.09 2.40 26.68
N ARG A 142 -3.28 3.43 26.42
CA ARG A 142 -3.05 4.52 27.37
C ARG A 142 -4.32 5.29 27.68
N ASP A 143 -5.13 5.61 26.67
CA ASP A 143 -6.36 6.36 26.86
C ASP A 143 -7.38 5.57 27.70
N VAL A 144 -7.53 4.27 27.44
CA VAL A 144 -8.36 3.37 28.25
C VAL A 144 -7.85 3.28 29.70
N ALA A 145 -6.53 3.19 29.91
CA ALA A 145 -5.96 3.15 31.25
C ALA A 145 -6.21 4.44 32.03
N LEU A 146 -6.12 5.61 31.35
CA LEU A 146 -6.43 6.91 31.95
C LEU A 146 -7.91 7.01 32.33
N GLU A 147 -8.84 6.58 31.47
CA GLU A 147 -10.26 6.54 31.80
C GLU A 147 -10.54 5.67 33.02
N LEU A 148 -9.95 4.47 33.09
CA LEU A 148 -10.09 3.59 34.24
C LEU A 148 -9.54 4.19 35.54
N MET A 149 -8.43 4.93 35.48
CA MET A 149 -7.85 5.62 36.64
C MET A 149 -8.75 6.76 37.10
N LEU A 150 -9.33 7.54 36.18
CA LEU A 150 -10.24 8.63 36.50
C LEU A 150 -11.51 8.12 37.14
N THR A 151 -12.15 7.09 36.59
CA THR A 151 -13.37 6.48 37.15
C THR A 151 -13.12 5.88 38.52
N LYS A 152 -11.95 5.28 38.75
CA LYS A 152 -11.56 4.75 40.07
C LYS A 152 -11.38 5.87 41.10
N SER A 153 -10.70 6.95 40.72
CA SER A 153 -10.50 8.14 41.57
C SER A 153 -11.83 8.81 41.93
N GLU A 154 -12.76 8.92 41.01
CA GLU A 154 -14.11 9.44 41.25
C GLU A 154 -14.90 8.56 42.21
N ALA A 155 -14.82 7.23 42.06
CA ALA A 155 -15.47 6.30 42.93
C ALA A 155 -14.90 6.34 44.38
N GLU A 156 -13.58 6.46 44.52
CA GLU A 156 -12.91 6.61 45.82
C GLU A 156 -13.31 7.91 46.50
N ASN A 157 -13.33 9.03 45.81
CA ASN A 157 -13.80 10.33 46.32
C ASN A 157 -15.27 10.31 46.75
N TYR A 158 -16.13 9.60 45.99
CA TYR A 158 -17.54 9.43 46.35
C TYR A 158 -17.71 8.60 47.61
N ALA A 159 -16.92 7.54 47.76
CA ALA A 159 -16.93 6.68 48.94
C ALA A 159 -16.44 7.42 50.20
N GLU A 160 -15.37 8.21 50.09
CA GLU A 160 -14.86 9.04 51.22
C GLU A 160 -15.84 10.15 51.59
N GLY A 161 -16.53 10.78 50.63
CA GLY A 161 -17.58 11.77 50.87
C GLY A 161 -18.77 11.19 51.61
N GLN A 162 -19.20 9.95 51.34
CA GLN A 162 -20.26 9.26 52.03
C GLN A 162 -19.85 8.89 53.50
N VAL A 163 -18.62 8.46 53.70
CA VAL A 163 -18.11 8.13 55.02
C VAL A 163 -18.03 9.38 55.92
N SER A 164 -17.69 10.53 55.40
CA SER A 164 -17.70 11.79 56.15
C SER A 164 -19.10 12.28 56.51
N PHE A 165 -20.12 12.03 55.67
CA PHE A 165 -21.52 12.39 55.90
C PHE A 165 -22.13 11.52 57.01
N THR A 166 -21.79 10.24 57.08
CA THR A 166 -22.26 9.31 58.14
C THR A 166 -21.68 9.65 59.51
N ARG A 167 -20.46 10.18 59.58
CA ARG A 167 -19.82 10.61 60.86
C ARG A 167 -20.35 11.92 61.44
N LEU A 168 -21.09 12.71 60.66
CA LEU A 168 -21.70 13.96 61.14
C LEU A 168 -23.12 13.77 61.69
N GLN A 169 -23.68 12.55 61.67
CA GLN A 169 -25.01 12.23 62.20
C GLN A 169 -24.98 11.44 63.52
N GLU A 170 -23.81 11.13 64.05
CA GLU A 170 -23.60 10.60 65.41
C GLU A 170 -23.19 11.73 66.38
#